data_09c8d1dc07519016de2ab3119bbc9be7
#
_entry.id   09c8d1dc07519016de2ab3119bbc9be7
#
_cell.length_a   1.000
_cell.length_b   1.000
_cell.length_c   1.000
_cell.angle_alpha   90.00
_cell.angle_beta   90.00
_cell.angle_gamma   90.00
#
_symmetry.space_group_name_H-M   'P 1'
#
loop_
_entity.id
_entity.type
_entity.pdbx_description
1 polymer ?
#
loop_
_entity_poly.entity_id
_entity_poly.type
_entity_poly.pdbx_seq_one_letter_code
_entity_poly.pdbx_strand_id
1 'polypeptide(L)'
;DGKTLIENSKILINEGYGREASKLYKINGTYYHFFSEVKNGGRYIMMQRSSSITGPYLERKQLSHVQREYNEPNQGGLVEGPDRKWYFFTHHGTGDWAGRIASLLPVYWVDGWPIIGEVGQDGIGTMVWQAAKPSNEYPVRTPQSSDDFSKSVLSPQWEWNYQPRDEMWSLTERPGNLRLKAFRPLVTDNLLKAGNTLTQRCFRTNK
;
A
#
# COMPACT_ATOMS: atom_id res chain seq x y z
N ASP A 1 25.65 -2.91 3.44
CA ASP A 1 25.20 -4.30 3.35
C ASP A 1 23.67 -4.45 3.52
N GLY A 2 22.99 -3.37 3.91
CA GLY A 2 21.54 -3.36 4.14
C GLY A 2 21.07 -4.13 5.39
N LYS A 3 21.99 -4.57 6.24
CA LYS A 3 21.67 -5.36 7.44
C LYS A 3 21.86 -4.58 8.74
N THR A 4 22.75 -3.60 8.73
CA THR A 4 23.11 -2.81 9.92
C THR A 4 23.02 -1.31 9.63
N LEU A 5 22.70 -0.54 10.65
CA LEU A 5 22.77 0.91 10.58
C LEU A 5 24.19 1.38 10.92
N ILE A 6 24.64 2.41 10.21
CA ILE A 6 25.88 3.08 10.59
C ILE A 6 25.62 3.82 11.92
N GLU A 7 26.48 3.60 12.88
CA GLU A 7 26.38 4.25 14.19
C GLU A 7 26.35 5.79 14.02
N ASN A 8 25.47 6.45 14.78
CA ASN A 8 25.27 7.91 14.74
C ASN A 8 24.79 8.49 13.39
N SER A 9 24.31 7.64 12.46
CA SER A 9 23.80 8.11 11.15
C SER A 9 22.33 8.51 11.15
N LYS A 10 21.62 8.37 12.27
CA LYS A 10 20.20 8.73 12.38
C LYS A 10 20.02 10.23 12.33
N ILE A 11 19.22 10.69 11.37
CA ILE A 11 18.82 12.10 11.23
C ILE A 11 17.31 12.19 11.36
N LEU A 12 16.83 13.02 12.28
CA LEU A 12 15.40 13.29 12.46
C LEU A 12 14.96 14.38 11.47
N ILE A 13 14.11 14.01 10.52
CA ILE A 13 13.59 14.95 9.50
C ILE A 13 12.14 15.38 9.77
N ASN A 14 11.41 14.60 10.56
CA ASN A 14 10.02 14.89 10.91
C ASN A 14 9.62 14.14 12.18
N GLU A 15 8.87 14.81 13.04
CA GLU A 15 8.34 14.24 14.28
C GLU A 15 6.95 14.83 14.55
N GLY A 16 6.07 14.03 15.13
CA GLY A 16 4.74 14.47 15.57
C GLY A 16 3.80 13.31 15.86
N TYR A 17 2.86 13.57 16.76
CA TYR A 17 1.84 12.59 17.11
C TYR A 17 0.96 12.22 15.89
N GLY A 18 0.67 10.93 15.74
CA GLY A 18 -0.20 10.43 14.67
C GLY A 18 0.36 10.56 13.26
N ARG A 19 1.67 10.78 13.10
CA ARG A 19 2.34 10.78 11.81
C ARG A 19 2.75 9.37 11.41
N GLU A 20 2.32 8.96 10.22
CA GLU A 20 2.48 7.60 9.72
C GLU A 20 2.78 7.57 8.22
N ALA A 21 3.12 6.37 7.72
CA ALA A 21 3.28 6.08 6.30
C ALA A 21 4.32 6.95 5.58
N SER A 22 5.39 7.32 6.25
CA SER A 22 6.49 8.10 5.70
C SER A 22 7.05 7.51 4.42
N LYS A 23 7.17 8.34 3.38
CA LYS A 23 7.83 8.03 2.11
C LYS A 23 8.67 9.20 1.65
N LEU A 24 9.84 8.88 1.14
CA LEU A 24 10.76 9.86 0.63
C LEU A 24 10.91 9.70 -0.89
N TYR A 25 10.75 10.81 -1.60
CA TYR A 25 10.90 10.87 -3.05
C TYR A 25 11.98 11.88 -3.42
N LYS A 26 12.68 11.64 -4.53
CA LYS A 26 13.49 12.65 -5.21
C LYS A 26 12.90 12.85 -6.59
N ILE A 27 12.29 14.02 -6.83
CA ILE A 27 11.62 14.34 -8.09
C ILE A 27 12.17 15.66 -8.58
N ASN A 28 12.72 15.69 -9.79
CA ASN A 28 13.33 16.88 -10.42
C ASN A 28 14.32 17.62 -9.49
N GLY A 29 15.15 16.86 -8.78
CA GLY A 29 16.18 17.43 -7.88
C GLY A 29 15.69 17.83 -6.48
N THR A 30 14.38 17.89 -6.25
CA THR A 30 13.77 18.21 -4.96
C THR A 30 13.44 16.93 -4.18
N TYR A 31 13.72 16.93 -2.89
CA TYR A 31 13.32 15.86 -1.97
C TYR A 31 11.97 16.18 -1.37
N TYR A 32 11.07 15.21 -1.45
CA TYR A 32 9.71 15.28 -0.91
C TYR A 32 9.53 14.20 0.14
N HIS A 33 9.13 14.60 1.33
CA HIS A 33 8.77 13.68 2.40
C HIS A 33 7.24 13.69 2.59
N PHE A 34 6.62 12.59 2.21
CA PHE A 34 5.18 12.32 2.37
C PHE A 34 4.91 11.68 3.72
N PHE A 35 3.80 12.03 4.33
CA PHE A 35 3.25 11.37 5.52
C PHE A 35 1.76 11.65 5.67
N SER A 36 1.05 10.76 6.37
CA SER A 36 -0.28 11.05 6.89
C SER A 36 -0.17 11.53 8.34
N GLU A 37 -1.05 12.44 8.75
CA GLU A 37 -1.08 13.01 10.09
C GLU A 37 -2.48 12.97 10.64
N VAL A 38 -2.65 12.59 11.92
CA VAL A 38 -3.90 12.70 12.64
C VAL A 38 -3.83 13.92 13.55
N LYS A 39 -4.73 14.88 13.35
CA LYS A 39 -4.78 16.12 14.11
C LYS A 39 -6.24 16.57 14.28
N ASN A 40 -6.61 16.99 15.50
CA ASN A 40 -7.96 17.47 15.81
C ASN A 40 -9.08 16.50 15.37
N GLY A 41 -8.84 15.19 15.56
CA GLY A 41 -9.81 14.16 15.19
C GLY A 41 -9.97 13.94 13.67
N GLY A 42 -9.17 14.61 12.85
CA GLY A 42 -9.14 14.45 11.39
C GLY A 42 -7.84 13.82 10.91
N ARG A 43 -7.88 13.26 9.71
CA ARG A 43 -6.72 12.75 9.00
C ARG A 43 -6.31 13.73 7.91
N TYR A 44 -5.00 13.91 7.74
CA TYR A 44 -4.42 14.83 6.77
C TYR A 44 -3.37 14.11 5.94
N ILE A 45 -3.34 14.37 4.65
CA ILE A 45 -2.33 13.89 3.72
C ILE A 45 -1.36 15.04 3.48
N MET A 46 -0.16 14.89 4.01
CA MET A 46 0.82 15.95 4.08
C MET A 46 2.08 15.61 3.29
N MET A 47 2.72 16.65 2.80
CA MET A 47 4.05 16.56 2.21
C MET A 47 4.89 17.78 2.61
N GLN A 48 6.17 17.58 2.79
CA GLN A 48 7.15 18.62 2.98
C GLN A 48 8.28 18.45 1.97
N ARG A 49 8.97 19.54 1.61
CA ARG A 49 10.02 19.50 0.59
C ARG A 49 11.31 20.18 1.03
N SER A 50 12.43 19.74 0.44
CA SER A 50 13.76 20.27 0.68
C SER A 50 14.66 20.09 -0.54
N SER A 51 15.70 20.89 -0.66
CA SER A 51 16.79 20.68 -1.63
C SER A 51 17.80 19.60 -1.19
N SER A 52 17.75 19.18 0.08
CA SER A 52 18.61 18.14 0.66
C SER A 52 17.79 17.02 1.28
N ILE A 53 18.29 15.77 1.17
CA ILE A 53 17.64 14.59 1.77
C ILE A 53 17.52 14.70 3.28
N THR A 54 18.46 15.38 3.92
CA THR A 54 18.49 15.58 5.37
C THR A 54 17.75 16.83 5.84
N GLY A 55 17.16 17.59 4.90
CA GLY A 55 16.49 18.85 5.19
C GLY A 55 17.43 20.07 5.12
N PRO A 56 16.99 21.23 5.67
CA PRO A 56 15.73 21.40 6.40
C PRO A 56 14.49 21.31 5.50
N TYR A 57 13.40 20.73 6.02
CA TYR A 57 12.09 20.66 5.38
C TYR A 57 11.21 21.79 5.92
N LEU A 58 11.37 22.99 5.38
CA LEU A 58 10.71 24.20 5.88
C LEU A 58 9.30 24.41 5.31
N GLU A 59 9.07 23.94 4.10
CA GLU A 59 7.78 24.08 3.42
C GLU A 59 6.94 22.80 3.59
N ARG A 60 5.65 22.98 3.90
CA ARG A 60 4.70 21.90 4.10
C ARG A 60 3.38 22.22 3.41
N LYS A 61 2.78 21.24 2.76
CA LYS A 61 1.49 21.36 2.06
C LYS A 61 0.60 20.17 2.40
N GLN A 62 -0.68 20.44 2.60
CA GLN A 62 -1.73 19.41 2.54
C GLN A 62 -2.04 19.12 1.08
N LEU A 63 -2.02 17.84 0.70
CA LEU A 63 -2.15 17.41 -0.69
C LEU A 63 -3.57 17.09 -1.09
N SER A 64 -4.42 16.69 -0.14
CA SER A 64 -5.82 16.36 -0.38
C SER A 64 -6.64 16.48 0.90
N HIS A 65 -7.91 16.85 0.74
CA HIS A 65 -8.92 16.67 1.78
C HIS A 65 -9.29 15.21 1.90
N VAL A 66 -9.39 14.72 3.12
CA VAL A 66 -9.81 13.36 3.41
C VAL A 66 -11.32 13.34 3.65
N GLN A 67 -12.04 12.52 2.91
CA GLN A 67 -13.45 12.28 3.18
C GLN A 67 -13.61 11.41 4.41
N ARG A 68 -14.22 11.93 5.46
CA ARG A 68 -14.31 11.30 6.79
C ARG A 68 -15.03 9.95 6.76
N GLU A 69 -16.05 9.82 5.94
CA GLU A 69 -16.84 8.60 5.80
C GLU A 69 -15.99 7.39 5.36
N TYR A 70 -15.02 7.63 4.47
CA TYR A 70 -14.18 6.57 3.89
C TYR A 70 -12.74 6.60 4.40
N ASN A 71 -12.35 7.63 5.16
CA ASN A 71 -10.96 7.89 5.55
C ASN A 71 -10.00 7.91 4.34
N GLU A 72 -10.41 8.58 3.25
CA GLU A 72 -9.64 8.57 2.03
C GLU A 72 -9.52 9.97 1.40
N PRO A 73 -8.42 10.25 0.67
CA PRO A 73 -7.23 9.40 0.52
C PRO A 73 -6.46 9.29 1.84
N ASN A 74 -5.83 8.14 2.05
CA ASN A 74 -5.06 7.89 3.24
C ASN A 74 -3.60 7.55 2.87
N GLN A 75 -2.94 6.76 3.69
CA GLN A 75 -1.60 6.24 3.42
C GLN A 75 -1.50 5.70 2.00
N GLY A 76 -0.48 6.08 1.29
CA GLY A 76 -0.34 5.70 -0.11
C GLY A 76 1.01 6.07 -0.68
N GLY A 77 1.13 6.10 -1.99
CA GLY A 77 2.37 6.45 -2.66
C GLY A 77 2.13 7.08 -4.03
N LEU A 78 3.02 8.01 -4.39
CA LEU A 78 3.09 8.59 -5.72
C LEU A 78 3.72 7.61 -6.70
N VAL A 79 3.17 7.54 -7.89
CA VAL A 79 3.71 6.76 -9.00
C VAL A 79 3.53 7.53 -10.31
N GLU A 80 4.55 7.54 -11.15
CA GLU A 80 4.44 8.01 -12.53
C GLU A 80 3.93 6.88 -13.42
N GLY A 81 2.85 7.13 -14.15
CA GLY A 81 2.24 6.17 -15.07
C GLY A 81 2.98 6.08 -16.42
N PRO A 82 2.63 5.08 -17.24
CA PRO A 82 3.19 4.91 -18.58
C PRO A 82 2.84 6.08 -19.52
N ASP A 83 1.77 6.82 -19.23
CA ASP A 83 1.32 8.04 -19.91
C ASP A 83 2.05 9.31 -19.42
N ARG A 84 3.08 9.15 -18.58
CA ARG A 84 3.85 10.21 -17.92
C ARG A 84 3.03 11.14 -17.03
N LYS A 85 1.83 10.73 -16.67
CA LYS A 85 1.05 11.40 -15.64
C LYS A 85 1.34 10.81 -14.28
N TRP A 86 1.10 11.60 -13.25
CA TRP A 86 1.29 11.17 -11.88
C TRP A 86 -0.01 10.69 -11.28
N TYR A 87 0.10 9.66 -10.45
CA TYR A 87 -1.00 9.05 -9.74
C TYR A 87 -0.62 8.84 -8.28
N PHE A 88 -1.63 8.76 -7.45
CA PHE A 88 -1.49 8.40 -6.06
C PHE A 88 -2.24 7.08 -5.79
N PHE A 89 -1.49 6.05 -5.49
CA PHE A 89 -2.06 4.76 -5.11
C PHE A 89 -2.33 4.76 -3.62
N THR A 90 -3.58 4.61 -3.23
CA THR A 90 -4.06 4.70 -1.85
C THR A 90 -5.06 3.58 -1.54
N HIS A 91 -5.67 3.63 -0.39
CA HIS A 91 -6.74 2.70 -0.02
C HIS A 91 -7.84 3.43 0.75
N HIS A 92 -9.04 2.88 0.70
CA HIS A 92 -10.17 3.33 1.51
C HIS A 92 -10.78 2.18 2.32
N GLY A 93 -11.36 2.53 3.47
CA GLY A 93 -12.14 1.61 4.28
C GLY A 93 -13.58 1.54 3.81
N THR A 94 -14.15 0.36 3.75
CA THR A 94 -15.57 0.15 3.43
C THR A 94 -16.43 0.08 4.69
N GLY A 95 -15.79 0.04 5.87
CA GLY A 95 -16.48 -0.11 7.15
C GLY A 95 -17.02 -1.51 7.42
N ASP A 96 -16.75 -2.47 6.55
CA ASP A 96 -17.20 -3.86 6.68
C ASP A 96 -16.04 -4.88 6.52
N TRP A 97 -16.38 -6.15 6.43
CA TRP A 97 -15.42 -7.25 6.30
C TRP A 97 -14.56 -7.21 5.02
N ALA A 98 -14.96 -6.46 3.99
CA ALA A 98 -14.15 -6.27 2.79
C ALA A 98 -12.87 -5.46 3.07
N GLY A 99 -12.81 -4.79 4.21
CA GLY A 99 -11.61 -4.10 4.72
C GLY A 99 -11.25 -2.87 3.89
N ARG A 100 -9.99 -2.82 3.42
CA ARG A 100 -9.46 -1.70 2.66
C ARG A 100 -9.36 -2.03 1.19
N ILE A 101 -10.00 -1.21 0.37
CA ILE A 101 -10.00 -1.32 -1.09
C ILE A 101 -8.97 -0.36 -1.65
N ALA A 102 -8.18 -0.82 -2.62
CA ALA A 102 -7.19 0.01 -3.29
C ALA A 102 -7.84 0.98 -4.27
N SER A 103 -7.33 2.20 -4.30
CA SER A 103 -7.75 3.28 -5.20
C SER A 103 -6.55 3.90 -5.88
N LEU A 104 -6.73 4.34 -7.12
CA LEU A 104 -5.74 5.08 -7.88
C LEU A 104 -6.33 6.45 -8.23
N LEU A 105 -5.73 7.51 -7.67
CA LEU A 105 -6.18 8.88 -7.86
C LEU A 105 -5.27 9.62 -8.83
N PRO A 106 -5.80 10.52 -9.69
CA PRO A 106 -4.97 11.41 -10.48
C PRO A 106 -4.22 12.38 -9.57
N VAL A 107 -3.05 12.83 -10.01
CA VAL A 107 -2.23 13.82 -9.33
C VAL A 107 -1.92 14.96 -10.29
N TYR A 108 -2.11 16.17 -9.83
CA TYR A 108 -1.80 17.39 -10.57
C TYR A 108 -0.71 18.19 -9.86
N TRP A 109 0.33 18.56 -10.60
CA TRP A 109 1.42 19.39 -10.06
C TRP A 109 1.02 20.86 -10.09
N VAL A 110 0.90 21.47 -8.91
CA VAL A 110 0.59 22.90 -8.72
C VAL A 110 1.67 23.52 -7.84
N ASP A 111 2.36 24.51 -8.32
CA ASP A 111 3.46 25.21 -7.63
C ASP A 111 4.53 24.27 -7.06
N GLY A 112 4.80 23.16 -7.80
CA GLY A 112 5.76 22.14 -7.39
C GLY A 112 5.24 21.22 -6.28
N TRP A 113 3.92 21.14 -6.05
CA TRP A 113 3.30 20.21 -5.13
C TRP A 113 2.38 19.22 -5.88
N PRO A 114 2.44 17.92 -5.55
CA PRO A 114 1.60 16.91 -6.17
C PRO A 114 0.22 16.88 -5.49
N ILE A 115 -0.71 17.65 -5.97
CA ILE A 115 -2.08 17.72 -5.46
C ILE A 115 -2.85 16.46 -5.89
N ILE A 116 -3.44 15.76 -4.93
CA ILE A 116 -4.07 14.46 -5.11
C ILE A 116 -5.57 14.61 -5.30
N GLY A 117 -6.09 14.05 -6.39
CA GLY A 117 -7.49 14.19 -6.78
C GLY A 117 -7.75 15.44 -7.59
N GLU A 118 -8.98 15.95 -7.58
CA GLU A 118 -9.35 17.19 -8.25
C GLU A 118 -8.88 18.40 -7.44
N VAL A 119 -8.25 19.38 -8.10
CA VAL A 119 -7.70 20.57 -7.43
C VAL A 119 -8.83 21.51 -7.02
N GLY A 120 -9.00 21.71 -5.72
CA GLY A 120 -9.98 22.64 -5.19
C GLY A 120 -9.54 24.11 -5.29
N GLN A 121 -10.47 25.04 -5.04
CA GLN A 121 -10.20 26.50 -5.05
C GLN A 121 -9.19 26.91 -3.97
N ASP A 122 -9.08 26.16 -2.90
CA ASP A 122 -8.10 26.34 -1.82
C ASP A 122 -6.71 25.76 -2.16
N GLY A 123 -6.55 25.19 -3.36
CA GLY A 123 -5.32 24.57 -3.80
C GLY A 123 -5.01 23.23 -3.11
N ILE A 124 -6.01 22.61 -2.46
CA ILE A 124 -5.96 21.27 -1.88
C ILE A 124 -6.81 20.35 -2.74
N GLY A 125 -6.39 19.10 -2.90
CA GLY A 125 -7.13 18.14 -3.70
C GLY A 125 -8.37 17.60 -3.00
N THR A 126 -9.31 17.09 -3.79
CA THR A 126 -10.49 16.37 -3.33
C THR A 126 -10.57 14.99 -3.99
N MET A 127 -11.13 14.02 -3.28
CA MET A 127 -11.28 12.66 -3.75
C MET A 127 -12.06 12.60 -5.07
N VAL A 128 -11.58 11.79 -6.01
CA VAL A 128 -12.24 11.51 -7.30
C VAL A 128 -12.62 10.04 -7.34
N TRP A 129 -13.89 9.74 -7.56
CA TRP A 129 -14.42 8.38 -7.61
C TRP A 129 -14.39 7.73 -8.99
N GLN A 130 -14.20 8.54 -10.03
CA GLN A 130 -14.13 8.08 -11.42
C GLN A 130 -13.04 8.86 -12.14
N ALA A 131 -12.12 8.17 -12.78
CA ALA A 131 -11.07 8.74 -13.59
C ALA A 131 -10.73 7.82 -14.76
N ALA A 132 -10.13 8.39 -15.81
CA ALA A 132 -9.62 7.60 -16.92
C ALA A 132 -8.50 6.67 -16.46
N LYS A 133 -8.45 5.46 -17.00
CA LYS A 133 -7.33 4.53 -16.74
C LYS A 133 -6.03 5.10 -17.29
N PRO A 134 -4.89 4.87 -16.60
CA PRO A 134 -3.57 5.26 -17.09
C PRO A 134 -3.19 4.62 -18.44
N SER A 135 -3.69 3.43 -18.70
CA SER A 135 -3.49 2.70 -19.95
C SER A 135 -4.68 1.78 -20.21
N ASN A 136 -5.03 1.63 -21.48
CA ASN A 136 -6.03 0.67 -21.96
C ASN A 136 -5.40 -0.58 -22.59
N GLU A 137 -4.08 -0.70 -22.61
CA GLU A 137 -3.35 -1.80 -23.27
C GLU A 137 -3.56 -3.16 -22.58
N TYR A 138 -3.89 -3.13 -21.30
CA TYR A 138 -4.07 -4.34 -20.51
C TYR A 138 -5.54 -4.55 -20.14
N PRO A 139 -6.17 -5.61 -20.63
CA PRO A 139 -7.53 -5.94 -20.23
C PRO A 139 -7.60 -6.24 -18.72
N VAL A 140 -8.71 -5.88 -18.10
CA VAL A 140 -8.99 -6.30 -16.72
C VAL A 140 -9.06 -7.82 -16.68
N ARG A 141 -8.22 -8.44 -15.85
CA ARG A 141 -8.23 -9.88 -15.63
C ARG A 141 -8.89 -10.20 -14.30
N THR A 142 -9.74 -11.19 -14.30
CA THR A 142 -10.25 -11.74 -13.05
C THR A 142 -9.10 -12.48 -12.34
N PRO A 143 -8.86 -12.22 -11.05
CA PRO A 143 -7.88 -12.99 -10.30
C PRO A 143 -8.19 -14.48 -10.37
N GLN A 144 -7.16 -15.30 -10.45
CA GLN A 144 -7.29 -16.75 -10.41
C GLN A 144 -7.91 -17.16 -9.06
N SER A 145 -8.92 -17.99 -9.10
CA SER A 145 -9.62 -18.50 -7.90
C SER A 145 -9.43 -20.00 -7.68
N SER A 146 -8.93 -20.73 -8.68
CA SER A 146 -8.70 -22.17 -8.61
C SER A 146 -7.26 -22.51 -8.94
N ASP A 147 -6.76 -23.63 -8.42
CA ASP A 147 -5.42 -24.15 -8.69
C ASP A 147 -5.48 -25.68 -8.81
N ASP A 148 -4.90 -26.22 -9.84
CA ASP A 148 -4.75 -27.66 -10.05
C ASP A 148 -3.44 -28.20 -9.45
N PHE A 149 -2.62 -27.31 -8.87
CA PHE A 149 -1.32 -27.63 -8.29
C PHE A 149 -0.37 -28.40 -9.24
N SER A 150 -0.49 -28.13 -10.53
CA SER A 150 0.38 -28.74 -11.56
C SER A 150 1.78 -28.13 -11.60
N LYS A 151 1.97 -26.94 -11.01
CA LYS A 151 3.25 -26.24 -10.94
C LYS A 151 4.05 -26.64 -9.70
N SER A 152 5.38 -26.50 -9.80
CA SER A 152 6.28 -26.74 -8.66
C SER A 152 6.34 -25.59 -7.64
N VAL A 153 5.67 -24.46 -7.93
CA VAL A 153 5.59 -23.28 -7.06
C VAL A 153 4.15 -22.88 -6.86
N LEU A 154 3.82 -22.38 -5.67
CA LEU A 154 2.48 -21.86 -5.38
C LEU A 154 2.15 -20.70 -6.30
N SER A 155 0.93 -20.69 -6.81
CA SER A 155 0.39 -19.58 -7.59
C SER A 155 0.10 -18.37 -6.68
N PRO A 156 0.16 -17.14 -7.22
CA PRO A 156 0.18 -15.91 -6.39
C PRO A 156 -1.13 -15.61 -5.63
N GLN A 157 -2.22 -16.34 -5.88
CA GLN A 157 -3.46 -16.21 -5.10
C GLN A 157 -3.37 -16.83 -3.70
N TRP A 158 -2.37 -17.69 -3.46
CA TRP A 158 -2.21 -18.37 -2.19
C TRP A 158 -1.35 -17.56 -1.22
N GLU A 159 -1.81 -17.45 0.00
CA GLU A 159 -1.11 -16.76 1.08
C GLU A 159 -1.01 -17.68 2.30
N TRP A 160 0.15 -17.71 2.94
CA TRP A 160 0.29 -18.39 4.21
C TRP A 160 -0.29 -17.52 5.33
N ASN A 161 -1.17 -18.11 6.12
CA ASN A 161 -1.75 -17.40 7.27
C ASN A 161 -0.70 -17.05 8.34
N TYR A 162 0.27 -17.93 8.51
CA TYR A 162 1.41 -17.74 9.40
C TYR A 162 2.65 -18.36 8.75
N GLN A 163 3.81 -18.27 9.43
CA GLN A 163 5.08 -18.74 8.88
C GLN A 163 5.00 -20.22 8.46
N PRO A 164 5.20 -20.55 7.19
CA PRO A 164 5.30 -21.93 6.74
C PRO A 164 6.61 -22.55 7.22
N ARG A 165 6.64 -23.88 7.28
CA ARG A 165 7.88 -24.64 7.35
C ARG A 165 8.05 -25.37 6.03
N ASP A 166 9.13 -25.09 5.32
CA ASP A 166 9.34 -25.59 3.95
C ASP A 166 9.33 -27.11 3.87
N GLU A 167 9.83 -27.80 4.88
CA GLU A 167 9.84 -29.27 4.98
C GLU A 167 8.45 -29.89 5.26
N MET A 168 7.46 -29.06 5.62
CA MET A 168 6.12 -29.51 6.01
C MET A 168 5.07 -29.34 4.93
N TRP A 169 5.47 -28.95 3.71
CA TRP A 169 4.56 -28.90 2.56
C TRP A 169 5.28 -29.23 1.27
N SER A 170 4.56 -29.63 0.23
CA SER A 170 5.15 -29.94 -1.08
C SER A 170 4.12 -29.89 -2.20
N LEU A 171 4.57 -29.41 -3.36
CA LEU A 171 3.86 -29.50 -4.65
C LEU A 171 4.44 -30.58 -5.57
N THR A 172 5.57 -31.19 -5.17
CA THR A 172 6.31 -32.14 -6.02
C THR A 172 6.25 -33.58 -5.52
N GLU A 173 6.02 -33.81 -4.23
CA GLU A 173 5.89 -35.16 -3.66
C GLU A 173 4.72 -35.94 -4.27
N ARG A 174 3.66 -35.25 -4.69
CA ARG A 174 2.52 -35.82 -5.41
C ARG A 174 2.05 -34.80 -6.45
N PRO A 175 2.51 -34.87 -7.68
CA PRO A 175 2.14 -33.93 -8.72
C PRO A 175 0.63 -33.75 -8.88
N GLY A 176 0.18 -32.52 -9.12
CA GLY A 176 -1.24 -32.18 -9.19
C GLY A 176 -1.94 -32.11 -7.84
N ASN A 177 -1.18 -32.10 -6.74
CA ASN A 177 -1.74 -31.97 -5.39
C ASN A 177 -0.86 -31.09 -4.52
N LEU A 178 -1.50 -30.29 -3.70
CA LEU A 178 -0.81 -29.66 -2.57
C LEU A 178 -0.77 -30.63 -1.40
N ARG A 179 0.42 -31.01 -0.95
CA ARG A 179 0.60 -31.83 0.25
C ARG A 179 0.93 -30.94 1.43
N LEU A 180 0.15 -31.00 2.47
CA LEU A 180 0.39 -30.36 3.77
C LEU A 180 0.64 -31.46 4.79
N LYS A 181 1.77 -31.39 5.50
CA LYS A 181 2.12 -32.31 6.60
C LYS A 181 1.71 -31.65 7.91
N ALA A 182 1.01 -32.38 8.74
CA ALA A 182 0.61 -31.90 10.06
C ALA A 182 1.84 -31.76 10.97
N PHE A 183 1.92 -30.69 11.73
CA PHE A 183 2.91 -30.52 12.78
C PHE A 183 2.31 -29.75 13.95
N ARG A 184 2.94 -29.87 15.10
CA ARG A 184 2.50 -29.15 16.31
C ARG A 184 2.60 -27.64 16.07
N PRO A 185 1.52 -26.86 16.31
CA PRO A 185 1.56 -25.41 16.20
C PRO A 185 2.63 -24.80 17.11
N LEU A 186 3.25 -23.73 16.64
CA LEU A 186 4.17 -22.94 17.47
C LEU A 186 3.46 -22.25 18.63
N VAL A 187 2.17 -21.94 18.44
CA VAL A 187 1.29 -21.32 19.43
C VAL A 187 -0.01 -22.13 19.46
N THR A 188 -0.31 -22.73 20.59
CA THR A 188 -1.38 -23.74 20.72
C THR A 188 -2.78 -23.15 20.96
N ASP A 189 -2.86 -21.89 21.37
CA ASP A 189 -4.10 -21.22 21.78
C ASP A 189 -4.53 -20.09 20.82
N ASN A 190 -3.86 -19.96 19.67
CA ASN A 190 -4.14 -18.91 18.70
C ASN A 190 -4.23 -19.45 17.27
N LEU A 191 -5.45 -19.62 16.76
CA LEU A 191 -5.70 -20.10 15.39
C LEU A 191 -5.11 -19.20 14.30
N LEU A 192 -4.94 -17.91 14.56
CA LEU A 192 -4.28 -16.99 13.62
C LEU A 192 -2.79 -17.32 13.42
N LYS A 193 -2.22 -18.12 14.30
CA LYS A 193 -0.82 -18.60 14.23
C LYS A 193 -0.74 -20.10 13.92
N ALA A 194 -1.82 -20.71 13.44
CA ALA A 194 -1.78 -22.09 12.99
C ALA A 194 -0.84 -22.23 11.78
N GLY A 195 0.12 -23.15 11.91
CA GLY A 195 1.05 -23.43 10.82
C GLY A 195 0.39 -24.22 9.69
N ASN A 196 1.00 -24.20 8.50
CA ASN A 196 0.49 -24.87 7.30
C ASN A 196 -0.97 -24.54 6.95
N THR A 197 -1.39 -23.33 7.23
CA THR A 197 -2.71 -22.84 6.84
C THR A 197 -2.55 -21.96 5.62
N LEU A 198 -2.96 -22.46 4.47
CA LEU A 198 -3.07 -21.68 3.25
C LEU A 198 -4.42 -20.99 3.18
N THR A 199 -4.39 -19.73 2.79
CA THR A 199 -5.59 -18.90 2.63
C THR A 199 -5.63 -18.31 1.23
N GLN A 200 -6.84 -17.96 0.84
CA GLN A 200 -7.12 -17.24 -0.40
C GLN A 200 -8.11 -16.14 -0.08
N ARG A 201 -7.97 -14.99 -0.74
CA ARG A 201 -8.92 -13.89 -0.56
C ARG A 201 -10.31 -14.28 -1.04
N CYS A 202 -11.30 -14.04 -0.20
CA CYS A 202 -12.69 -14.12 -0.59
C CYS A 202 -13.12 -12.82 -1.28
N PHE A 203 -13.86 -12.94 -2.37
CA PHE A 203 -14.51 -11.82 -3.02
C PHE A 203 -15.90 -11.61 -2.43
N ARG A 204 -16.30 -10.33 -2.29
CA ARG A 204 -17.56 -9.96 -1.66
C ARG A 204 -18.79 -10.45 -2.43
N THR A 205 -18.66 -10.67 -3.72
CA THR A 205 -19.76 -11.13 -4.57
C THR A 205 -19.45 -12.52 -5.09
N ASN A 206 -20.23 -13.48 -4.64
CA ASN A 206 -20.35 -14.74 -5.37
C ASN A 206 -21.05 -14.43 -6.70
N LYS A 207 -20.31 -14.41 -7.78
CA LYS A 207 -20.86 -14.46 -9.13
C LYS A 207 -20.63 -15.83 -9.70
#